data_e4b556d3e17a8efc9c97b946bec257ad
#
_entry.id   e4b556d3e17a8efc9c97b946bec257ad
#
_cell.length_a   1.000
_cell.length_b   1.000
_cell.length_c   1.000
_cell.angle_alpha   90.00
_cell.angle_beta   90.00
_cell.angle_gamma   90.00
#
_symmetry.space_group_name_H-M   'P 1'
#
loop_
_entity.id
_entity.type
_entity.pdbx_description
1 polymer ?
#
loop_
_entity_poly.entity_id
_entity_poly.type
_entity_poly.pdbx_seq_one_letter_code
_entity_poly.pdbx_strand_id
1 'polypeptide(L)'
;MHNDGSFDVVVVGGGIVGAATFYKLQKRFPERTMLLIDKMPRLADHQTGNNSGVIHSGLYYKPGSLKATNCVQGRRELVQFCKEHGVPHDVCGKVVVAADESELPMLEKIHGIGQENGIEGLERIDAHQLAEIEPHCKGVAALFVGCTGIVDFRNATEKMAAAALQIQPLSQVRLGEEVVDLGPEGSGSVVRTTVAGEARTYAADKVVVCAGLQADRLARKDGVTLKERVVGFRGDYYELEDHAKHKVKNL
;
A
#
# COMPACT_ATOMS: atom_id res chain seq x y z
N MET A 1 11.96 26.53 22.75
CA MET A 1 11.93 25.07 22.45
C MET A 1 13.09 24.77 21.55
N HIS A 2 13.83 23.71 21.80
CA HIS A 2 14.93 23.29 20.93
C HIS A 2 14.29 22.80 19.62
N ASN A 3 14.68 23.36 18.48
CA ASN A 3 14.23 22.90 17.15
C ASN A 3 15.28 21.91 16.64
N ASP A 4 14.90 20.63 16.50
CA ASP A 4 15.79 19.55 16.04
C ASP A 4 15.92 19.52 14.52
N GLY A 5 15.16 20.34 13.81
CA GLY A 5 15.24 20.51 12.36
C GLY A 5 14.02 21.20 11.76
N SER A 6 14.22 21.77 10.56
CA SER A 6 13.15 22.37 9.76
C SER A 6 13.13 21.72 8.39
N PHE A 7 11.93 21.37 7.92
CA PHE A 7 11.69 20.73 6.63
C PHE A 7 10.53 21.39 5.91
N ASP A 8 10.54 21.37 4.59
CA ASP A 8 9.38 21.84 3.81
C ASP A 8 8.17 20.92 4.01
N VAL A 9 8.41 19.59 4.10
CA VAL A 9 7.34 18.61 4.32
C VAL A 9 7.76 17.55 5.35
N VAL A 10 6.89 17.26 6.30
CA VAL A 10 7.02 16.10 7.18
C VAL A 10 5.95 15.06 6.83
N VAL A 11 6.38 13.84 6.54
CA VAL A 11 5.50 12.68 6.30
C VAL A 11 5.53 11.77 7.52
N VAL A 12 4.37 11.54 8.12
CA VAL A 12 4.24 10.72 9.34
C VAL A 12 3.73 9.32 8.99
N GLY A 13 4.58 8.32 9.16
CA GLY A 13 4.30 6.91 8.89
C GLY A 13 5.19 6.33 7.79
N GLY A 14 6.02 5.34 8.16
CA GLY A 14 6.98 4.63 7.30
C GLY A 14 6.44 3.35 6.65
N GLY A 15 5.11 3.22 6.53
CA GLY A 15 4.47 2.20 5.71
C GLY A 15 4.47 2.55 4.23
N ILE A 16 3.93 1.66 3.37
CA ILE A 16 3.92 1.84 1.91
C ILE A 16 3.26 3.17 1.48
N VAL A 17 2.19 3.59 2.16
CA VAL A 17 1.50 4.85 1.83
C VAL A 17 2.40 6.05 2.11
N GLY A 18 3.06 6.08 3.28
CA GLY A 18 3.97 7.16 3.64
C GLY A 18 5.22 7.21 2.75
N ALA A 19 5.86 6.06 2.51
CA ALA A 19 7.03 5.99 1.63
C ALA A 19 6.69 6.37 0.18
N ALA A 20 5.53 5.94 -0.34
CA ALA A 20 5.06 6.33 -1.67
C ALA A 20 4.76 7.83 -1.74
N THR A 21 4.15 8.40 -0.69
CA THR A 21 3.91 9.86 -0.57
C THR A 21 5.23 10.62 -0.56
N PHE A 22 6.17 10.21 0.28
CA PHE A 22 7.50 10.80 0.38
C PHE A 22 8.22 10.79 -0.98
N TYR A 23 8.26 9.62 -1.65
CA TYR A 23 8.87 9.47 -2.96
C TYR A 23 8.19 10.31 -4.05
N LYS A 24 6.85 10.27 -4.14
CA LYS A 24 6.08 11.01 -5.14
C LYS A 24 6.20 12.52 -4.95
N LEU A 25 6.18 13.00 -3.72
CA LEU A 25 6.39 14.41 -3.40
C LEU A 25 7.82 14.83 -3.75
N GLN A 26 8.83 14.01 -3.42
CA GLN A 26 10.21 14.31 -3.74
C GLN A 26 10.46 14.35 -5.26
N LYS A 27 9.84 13.46 -6.04
CA LYS A 27 9.89 13.55 -7.50
C LYS A 27 9.26 14.82 -8.06
N ARG A 28 8.17 15.28 -7.45
CA ARG A 28 7.43 16.46 -7.90
C ARG A 28 8.11 17.78 -7.49
N PHE A 29 8.78 17.76 -6.35
CA PHE A 29 9.43 18.93 -5.73
C PHE A 29 10.86 18.55 -5.32
N PRO A 30 11.77 18.36 -6.28
CA PRO A 30 13.11 17.83 -6.03
C PRO A 30 13.98 18.76 -5.17
N GLU A 31 13.67 20.06 -5.15
CA GLU A 31 14.37 21.07 -4.36
C GLU A 31 13.94 21.14 -2.90
N ARG A 32 12.77 20.54 -2.55
CA ARG A 32 12.22 20.61 -1.21
C ARG A 32 12.85 19.56 -0.29
N THR A 33 13.13 19.98 0.92
CA THR A 33 13.61 19.08 1.99
C THR A 33 12.44 18.42 2.69
N MET A 34 12.51 17.11 2.89
CA MET A 34 11.43 16.35 3.48
C MET A 34 11.92 15.41 4.58
N LEU A 35 11.06 15.16 5.57
CA LEU A 35 11.32 14.23 6.65
C LEU A 35 10.23 13.15 6.68
N LEU A 36 10.63 11.87 6.64
CA LEU A 36 9.76 10.73 6.90
C LEU A 36 10.03 10.22 8.31
N ILE A 37 8.98 10.15 9.15
CA ILE A 37 9.08 9.69 10.54
C ILE A 37 8.22 8.45 10.76
N ASP A 38 8.77 7.42 11.41
CA ASP A 38 7.99 6.26 11.89
C ASP A 38 8.46 5.82 13.28
N LYS A 39 7.50 5.42 14.11
CA LYS A 39 7.77 4.91 15.45
C LYS A 39 8.42 3.52 15.46
N MET A 40 8.28 2.76 14.39
CA MET A 40 8.87 1.43 14.27
C MET A 40 10.37 1.55 13.92
N PRO A 41 11.19 0.58 14.37
CA PRO A 41 12.63 0.61 14.10
C PRO A 41 13.00 0.33 12.65
N ARG A 42 12.04 -0.07 11.82
CA ARG A 42 12.21 -0.35 10.39
C ARG A 42 11.03 0.18 9.60
N LEU A 43 11.26 0.49 8.32
CA LEU A 43 10.19 0.75 7.35
C LEU A 43 9.32 -0.51 7.18
N ALA A 44 8.05 -0.31 6.88
CA ALA A 44 7.08 -1.38 6.61
C ALA A 44 6.91 -2.40 7.76
N ASP A 45 7.23 -2.05 8.98
CA ASP A 45 7.26 -2.99 10.12
C ASP A 45 5.88 -3.23 10.76
N HIS A 46 4.84 -2.60 10.22
CA HIS A 46 3.44 -2.76 10.67
C HIS A 46 2.59 -3.41 9.55
N GLN A 47 1.46 -2.81 9.15
CA GLN A 47 0.52 -3.40 8.17
C GLN A 47 1.17 -3.71 6.81
N THR A 48 2.11 -2.89 6.37
CA THR A 48 2.81 -3.07 5.09
C THR A 48 3.66 -4.34 5.05
N GLY A 49 4.27 -4.72 6.16
CA GLY A 49 5.05 -5.96 6.25
C GLY A 49 4.23 -7.20 6.65
N ASN A 50 2.93 -7.01 6.96
CA ASN A 50 2.03 -8.05 7.46
C ASN A 50 0.71 -8.04 6.66
N ASN A 51 0.80 -8.29 5.36
CA ASN A 51 -0.33 -8.32 4.43
C ASN A 51 -0.19 -9.51 3.46
N SER A 52 -1.15 -9.67 2.54
CA SER A 52 -1.17 -10.77 1.58
C SER A 52 -0.13 -10.67 0.45
N GLY A 53 0.58 -9.57 0.32
CA GLY A 53 1.52 -9.32 -0.78
C GLY A 53 0.88 -9.11 -2.15
N VAL A 54 -0.44 -9.02 -2.26
CA VAL A 54 -1.17 -9.04 -3.53
C VAL A 54 -1.14 -7.68 -4.24
N ILE A 55 -0.76 -7.69 -5.51
CA ILE A 55 -0.97 -6.59 -6.46
C ILE A 55 -2.41 -6.69 -6.98
N HIS A 56 -3.33 -5.93 -6.37
CA HIS A 56 -4.75 -5.99 -6.72
C HIS A 56 -5.06 -5.35 -8.07
N SER A 57 -5.99 -5.96 -8.83
CA SER A 57 -6.45 -5.45 -10.13
C SER A 57 -7.52 -4.36 -10.04
N GLY A 58 -8.30 -4.32 -8.95
CA GLY A 58 -9.49 -3.47 -8.83
C GLY A 58 -10.80 -4.14 -9.27
N LEU A 59 -10.79 -5.45 -9.47
CA LEU A 59 -11.90 -6.26 -10.02
C LEU A 59 -13.24 -6.08 -9.31
N TYR A 60 -13.21 -5.92 -7.98
CA TYR A 60 -14.43 -5.86 -7.15
C TYR A 60 -14.90 -4.45 -6.82
N TYR A 61 -14.22 -3.41 -7.29
CA TYR A 61 -14.54 -2.05 -6.92
C TYR A 61 -15.60 -1.47 -7.83
N LYS A 62 -16.51 -0.67 -7.25
CA LYS A 62 -17.56 0.00 -7.99
C LYS A 62 -16.96 0.81 -9.15
N PRO A 63 -17.39 0.59 -10.39
CA PRO A 63 -16.93 1.33 -11.55
C PRO A 63 -17.08 2.85 -11.38
N GLY A 64 -16.11 3.61 -11.88
CA GLY A 64 -16.06 5.06 -11.75
C GLY A 64 -15.71 5.59 -10.35
N SER A 65 -15.55 4.74 -9.34
CA SER A 65 -15.10 5.18 -8.03
C SER A 65 -13.60 5.50 -8.01
N LEU A 66 -13.20 6.45 -7.16
CA LEU A 66 -11.78 6.74 -6.93
C LEU A 66 -10.99 5.48 -6.52
N LYS A 67 -11.63 4.56 -5.80
CA LYS A 67 -11.00 3.31 -5.38
C LYS A 67 -10.69 2.41 -6.57
N ALA A 68 -11.59 2.30 -7.55
CA ALA A 68 -11.36 1.54 -8.79
C ALA A 68 -10.25 2.20 -9.63
N THR A 69 -10.38 3.49 -9.91
CA THR A 69 -9.42 4.24 -10.73
C THR A 69 -8.02 4.21 -10.13
N ASN A 70 -7.90 4.50 -8.83
CA ASN A 70 -6.61 4.49 -8.14
C ASN A 70 -6.00 3.09 -8.07
N CYS A 71 -6.80 2.03 -7.96
CA CYS A 71 -6.29 0.67 -7.95
C CYS A 71 -5.69 0.28 -9.32
N VAL A 72 -6.40 0.56 -10.42
CA VAL A 72 -5.92 0.25 -11.78
C VAL A 72 -4.65 1.04 -12.10
N GLN A 73 -4.65 2.35 -11.85
CA GLN A 73 -3.48 3.18 -12.11
C GLN A 73 -2.32 2.84 -11.17
N GLY A 74 -2.59 2.71 -9.87
CA GLY A 74 -1.58 2.41 -8.86
C GLY A 74 -0.90 1.06 -9.09
N ARG A 75 -1.63 0.05 -9.56
CA ARG A 75 -1.06 -1.23 -9.98
C ARG A 75 -0.03 -1.07 -11.10
N ARG A 76 -0.37 -0.34 -12.16
CA ARG A 76 0.54 -0.09 -13.28
C ARG A 76 1.81 0.62 -12.82
N GLU A 77 1.65 1.66 -12.01
CA GLU A 77 2.77 2.42 -11.46
C GLU A 77 3.63 1.59 -10.50
N LEU A 78 3.01 0.74 -9.67
CA LEU A 78 3.73 -0.15 -8.75
C LEU A 78 4.57 -1.18 -9.52
N VAL A 79 3.98 -1.86 -10.52
CA VAL A 79 4.69 -2.85 -11.33
C VAL A 79 5.85 -2.19 -12.10
N GLN A 80 5.63 -0.99 -12.65
CA GLN A 80 6.69 -0.24 -13.30
C GLN A 80 7.81 0.13 -12.33
N PHE A 81 7.46 0.64 -11.15
CA PHE A 81 8.43 0.93 -10.08
C PHE A 81 9.24 -0.30 -9.68
N CYS A 82 8.57 -1.45 -9.53
CA CYS A 82 9.24 -2.70 -9.17
C CYS A 82 10.28 -3.10 -10.22
N LYS A 83 9.95 -2.98 -11.51
CA LYS A 83 10.88 -3.26 -12.61
C LYS A 83 12.08 -2.30 -12.61
N GLU A 84 11.83 -1.00 -12.43
CA GLU A 84 12.87 0.04 -12.45
C GLU A 84 13.84 -0.07 -11.26
N HIS A 85 13.35 -0.48 -10.10
CA HIS A 85 14.12 -0.49 -8.86
C HIS A 85 14.52 -1.89 -8.37
N GLY A 86 14.24 -2.94 -9.15
CA GLY A 86 14.60 -4.31 -8.81
C GLY A 86 13.87 -4.85 -7.57
N VAL A 87 12.60 -4.45 -7.37
CA VAL A 87 11.76 -4.99 -6.30
C VAL A 87 11.26 -6.38 -6.69
N PRO A 88 11.39 -7.41 -5.84
CA PRO A 88 10.84 -8.73 -6.09
C PRO A 88 9.32 -8.67 -6.29
N HIS A 89 8.85 -9.11 -7.43
CA HIS A 89 7.43 -9.18 -7.79
C HIS A 89 7.20 -10.22 -8.87
N ASP A 90 5.98 -10.74 -8.93
CA ASP A 90 5.55 -11.64 -9.99
C ASP A 90 4.09 -11.32 -10.38
N VAL A 91 3.86 -11.06 -11.67
CA VAL A 91 2.52 -10.83 -12.22
C VAL A 91 2.00 -12.19 -12.72
N CYS A 92 1.76 -13.08 -11.77
CA CYS A 92 1.37 -14.46 -12.03
C CYS A 92 -0.11 -14.63 -12.43
N GLY A 93 -0.94 -13.60 -12.30
CA GLY A 93 -2.38 -13.70 -12.47
C GLY A 93 -3.09 -14.26 -11.24
N LYS A 94 -4.42 -14.33 -11.33
CA LYS A 94 -5.26 -15.04 -10.36
C LYS A 94 -6.48 -15.63 -11.02
N VAL A 95 -7.09 -16.63 -10.38
CA VAL A 95 -8.40 -17.15 -10.76
C VAL A 95 -9.46 -16.79 -9.72
N VAL A 96 -10.65 -16.43 -10.19
CA VAL A 96 -11.86 -16.26 -9.38
C VAL A 96 -12.84 -17.33 -9.82
N VAL A 97 -13.09 -18.30 -8.99
CA VAL A 97 -13.76 -19.56 -9.38
C VAL A 97 -15.20 -19.59 -8.90
N ALA A 98 -16.11 -20.00 -9.79
CA ALA A 98 -17.44 -20.49 -9.41
C ALA A 98 -17.32 -22.00 -9.14
N ALA A 99 -17.49 -22.39 -7.89
CA ALA A 99 -17.37 -23.79 -7.47
C ALA A 99 -18.51 -24.65 -8.02
N ASP A 100 -19.70 -24.05 -8.16
CA ASP A 100 -20.90 -24.69 -8.70
C ASP A 100 -21.74 -23.68 -9.53
N GLU A 101 -22.81 -24.17 -10.15
CA GLU A 101 -23.65 -23.35 -11.04
C GLU A 101 -24.38 -22.19 -10.32
N SER A 102 -24.63 -22.31 -9.02
CA SER A 102 -25.29 -21.25 -8.24
C SER A 102 -24.45 -19.97 -8.13
N GLU A 103 -23.13 -20.08 -8.29
CA GLU A 103 -22.20 -18.95 -8.24
C GLU A 103 -21.99 -18.25 -9.60
N LEU A 104 -22.44 -18.86 -10.70
CA LEU A 104 -22.31 -18.27 -12.06
C LEU A 104 -22.88 -16.85 -12.18
N PRO A 105 -24.06 -16.52 -11.63
CA PRO A 105 -24.58 -15.16 -11.73
C PRO A 105 -23.67 -14.11 -11.05
N MET A 106 -23.02 -14.50 -9.94
CA MET A 106 -22.06 -13.63 -9.26
C MET A 106 -20.76 -13.49 -10.08
N LEU A 107 -20.29 -14.58 -10.68
CA LEU A 107 -19.12 -14.58 -11.55
C LEU A 107 -19.31 -13.61 -12.74
N GLU A 108 -20.48 -13.70 -13.42
CA GLU A 108 -20.81 -12.80 -14.54
C GLU A 108 -20.92 -11.33 -14.09
N LYS A 109 -21.50 -11.07 -12.92
CA LYS A 109 -21.55 -9.73 -12.34
C LYS A 109 -20.13 -9.17 -12.10
N ILE A 110 -19.23 -9.97 -11.52
CA ILE A 110 -17.84 -9.58 -11.28
C ILE A 110 -17.12 -9.35 -12.61
N HIS A 111 -17.39 -10.18 -13.63
CA HIS A 111 -16.84 -10.01 -14.98
C HIS A 111 -17.24 -8.64 -15.57
N GLY A 112 -18.53 -8.32 -15.55
CA GLY A 112 -19.03 -7.02 -16.00
C GLY A 112 -18.38 -5.83 -15.28
N ILE A 113 -18.27 -5.89 -13.94
CA ILE A 113 -17.57 -4.88 -13.16
C ILE A 113 -16.10 -4.73 -13.59
N GLY A 114 -15.43 -5.85 -13.84
CA GLY A 114 -14.04 -5.86 -14.30
C GLY A 114 -13.87 -5.22 -15.69
N GLN A 115 -14.79 -5.52 -16.62
CA GLN A 115 -14.80 -4.89 -17.93
C GLN A 115 -15.02 -3.38 -17.85
N GLU A 116 -15.99 -2.92 -17.07
CA GLU A 116 -16.24 -1.48 -16.85
C GLU A 116 -15.05 -0.77 -16.20
N ASN A 117 -14.30 -1.45 -15.33
CA ASN A 117 -13.07 -0.92 -14.71
C ASN A 117 -11.85 -0.98 -15.64
N GLY A 118 -11.97 -1.55 -16.85
CA GLY A 118 -10.88 -1.69 -17.80
C GLY A 118 -9.75 -2.59 -17.32
N ILE A 119 -10.09 -3.71 -16.63
CA ILE A 119 -9.12 -4.67 -16.13
C ILE A 119 -8.47 -5.41 -17.29
N GLU A 120 -7.16 -5.29 -17.40
CA GLU A 120 -6.36 -5.90 -18.46
C GLU A 120 -6.19 -7.41 -18.22
N GLY A 121 -6.26 -8.20 -19.30
CA GLY A 121 -6.12 -9.66 -19.22
C GLY A 121 -7.22 -10.31 -18.36
N LEU A 122 -8.43 -9.74 -18.38
CA LEU A 122 -9.61 -10.33 -17.76
C LEU A 122 -10.30 -11.25 -18.77
N GLU A 123 -10.32 -12.53 -18.47
CA GLU A 123 -10.90 -13.56 -19.34
C GLU A 123 -11.86 -14.45 -18.55
N ARG A 124 -13.00 -14.76 -19.17
CA ARG A 124 -13.87 -15.80 -18.68
C ARG A 124 -13.40 -17.14 -19.23
N ILE A 125 -13.14 -18.08 -18.33
CA ILE A 125 -12.62 -19.42 -18.66
C ILE A 125 -13.57 -20.51 -18.20
N ASP A 126 -13.58 -21.63 -18.91
CA ASP A 126 -14.35 -22.83 -18.57
C ASP A 126 -13.58 -23.75 -17.58
N ALA A 127 -14.23 -24.84 -17.17
CA ALA A 127 -13.64 -25.80 -16.24
C ALA A 127 -12.37 -26.49 -16.78
N HIS A 128 -12.27 -26.68 -18.11
CA HIS A 128 -11.09 -27.30 -18.72
C HIS A 128 -9.91 -26.34 -18.69
N GLN A 129 -10.11 -25.10 -19.11
CA GLN A 129 -9.10 -24.03 -19.06
C GLN A 129 -8.65 -23.76 -17.60
N LEU A 130 -9.59 -23.77 -16.64
CA LEU A 130 -9.26 -23.66 -15.23
C LEU A 130 -8.30 -24.78 -14.78
N ALA A 131 -8.55 -26.03 -15.18
CA ALA A 131 -7.70 -27.17 -14.83
C ALA A 131 -6.30 -27.10 -15.47
N GLU A 132 -6.15 -26.45 -16.63
CA GLU A 132 -4.85 -26.19 -17.26
C GLU A 132 -4.04 -25.14 -16.47
N ILE A 133 -4.71 -24.07 -16.01
CA ILE A 133 -4.08 -22.97 -15.25
C ILE A 133 -3.78 -23.43 -13.82
N GLU A 134 -4.77 -23.95 -13.12
CA GLU A 134 -4.70 -24.40 -11.72
C GLU A 134 -5.19 -25.87 -11.59
N PRO A 135 -4.29 -26.85 -11.83
CA PRO A 135 -4.68 -28.26 -11.89
C PRO A 135 -5.33 -28.83 -10.62
N HIS A 136 -5.08 -28.21 -9.49
CA HIS A 136 -5.64 -28.60 -8.20
C HIS A 136 -6.90 -27.83 -7.80
N CYS A 137 -7.30 -26.83 -8.61
CA CYS A 137 -8.54 -26.07 -8.41
C CYS A 137 -9.69 -26.71 -9.19
N LYS A 138 -10.89 -26.75 -8.59
CA LYS A 138 -12.10 -27.28 -9.21
C LYS A 138 -13.20 -26.23 -9.21
N GLY A 139 -13.90 -26.13 -10.33
CA GLY A 139 -15.04 -25.23 -10.50
C GLY A 139 -15.70 -25.47 -11.84
N VAL A 140 -16.90 -24.92 -12.02
CA VAL A 140 -17.68 -25.02 -13.28
C VAL A 140 -17.29 -23.94 -14.29
N ALA A 141 -16.77 -22.80 -13.80
CA ALA A 141 -16.21 -21.70 -14.58
C ALA A 141 -15.32 -20.82 -13.68
N ALA A 142 -14.51 -19.96 -14.30
CA ALA A 142 -13.74 -18.98 -13.57
C ALA A 142 -13.52 -17.68 -14.38
N LEU A 143 -13.02 -16.64 -13.70
CA LEU A 143 -12.37 -15.51 -14.34
C LEU A 143 -10.86 -15.62 -14.11
N PHE A 144 -10.09 -15.56 -15.18
CA PHE A 144 -8.66 -15.34 -15.11
C PHE A 144 -8.38 -13.85 -15.16
N VAL A 145 -7.53 -13.35 -14.27
CA VAL A 145 -7.17 -11.93 -14.14
C VAL A 145 -5.66 -11.79 -14.28
N GLY A 146 -5.18 -11.71 -15.50
CA GLY A 146 -3.75 -11.78 -15.84
C GLY A 146 -2.89 -10.65 -15.26
N CYS A 147 -3.48 -9.50 -14.92
CA CYS A 147 -2.73 -8.36 -14.39
C CYS A 147 -2.56 -8.35 -12.85
N THR A 148 -3.05 -9.38 -12.16
CA THR A 148 -2.86 -9.55 -10.70
C THR A 148 -1.53 -10.25 -10.42
N GLY A 149 -0.94 -10.01 -9.26
CA GLY A 149 0.34 -10.62 -8.91
C GLY A 149 0.67 -10.48 -7.44
N ILE A 150 1.92 -10.78 -7.12
CA ILE A 150 2.49 -10.63 -5.78
C ILE A 150 3.70 -9.69 -5.82
N VAL A 151 3.98 -9.04 -4.69
CA VAL A 151 5.12 -8.13 -4.53
C VAL A 151 5.62 -8.14 -3.09
N ASP A 152 6.92 -8.00 -2.93
CA ASP A 152 7.53 -7.69 -1.63
C ASP A 152 7.28 -6.21 -1.30
N PHE A 153 6.17 -5.94 -0.59
CA PHE A 153 5.82 -4.58 -0.17
C PHE A 153 6.83 -3.97 0.80
N ARG A 154 7.54 -4.78 1.59
CA ARG A 154 8.60 -4.29 2.46
C ARG A 154 9.75 -3.73 1.62
N ASN A 155 10.24 -4.51 0.68
CA ASN A 155 11.30 -4.08 -0.23
C ASN A 155 10.86 -2.86 -1.07
N ALA A 156 9.62 -2.86 -1.60
CA ALA A 156 9.07 -1.72 -2.33
C ALA A 156 9.11 -0.43 -1.49
N THR A 157 8.71 -0.50 -0.21
CA THR A 157 8.71 0.63 0.72
C THR A 157 10.12 1.17 0.95
N GLU A 158 11.08 0.29 1.20
CA GLU A 158 12.49 0.63 1.41
C GLU A 158 13.09 1.28 0.16
N LYS A 159 12.81 0.73 -1.03
CA LYS A 159 13.26 1.30 -2.31
C LYS A 159 12.65 2.67 -2.60
N MET A 160 11.38 2.89 -2.27
CA MET A 160 10.74 4.21 -2.42
C MET A 160 11.40 5.26 -1.54
N ALA A 161 11.65 4.94 -0.26
CA ALA A 161 12.33 5.85 0.64
C ALA A 161 13.78 6.15 0.19
N ALA A 162 14.52 5.12 -0.22
CA ALA A 162 15.88 5.27 -0.73
C ALA A 162 15.94 6.12 -2.01
N ALA A 163 15.01 5.89 -2.95
CA ALA A 163 14.93 6.69 -4.19
C ALA A 163 14.61 8.16 -3.91
N ALA A 164 13.77 8.45 -2.92
CA ALA A 164 13.50 9.83 -2.50
C ALA A 164 14.76 10.52 -1.96
N LEU A 165 15.54 9.84 -1.11
CA LEU A 165 16.79 10.37 -0.56
C LEU A 165 17.88 10.59 -1.64
N GLN A 166 17.85 9.81 -2.72
CA GLN A 166 18.76 10.04 -3.86
C GLN A 166 18.41 11.31 -4.63
N ILE A 167 17.12 11.67 -4.72
CA ILE A 167 16.67 12.91 -5.37
C ILE A 167 17.08 14.13 -4.54
N GLN A 168 16.88 14.07 -3.22
CA GLN A 168 17.22 15.18 -2.30
C GLN A 168 17.97 14.64 -1.08
N PRO A 169 19.32 14.74 -1.10
CA PRO A 169 20.17 14.21 -0.03
C PRO A 169 20.01 14.89 1.34
N LEU A 170 19.42 16.09 1.39
CA LEU A 170 19.11 16.78 2.65
C LEU A 170 17.79 16.29 3.29
N SER A 171 16.98 15.55 2.56
CA SER A 171 15.81 14.86 3.11
C SER A 171 16.22 13.72 4.02
N GLN A 172 15.36 13.37 4.98
CA GLN A 172 15.73 12.41 6.04
C GLN A 172 14.62 11.38 6.28
N VAL A 173 15.04 10.23 6.82
CA VAL A 173 14.15 9.20 7.38
C VAL A 173 14.54 8.98 8.82
N ARG A 174 13.59 9.14 9.75
CA ARG A 174 13.76 8.91 11.17
C ARG A 174 12.87 7.75 11.61
N LEU A 175 13.50 6.70 12.10
CA LEU A 175 12.85 5.46 12.56
C LEU A 175 13.05 5.30 14.07
N GLY A 176 12.15 4.55 14.72
CA GLY A 176 12.13 4.45 16.18
C GLY A 176 11.70 5.76 16.86
N GLU A 177 11.03 6.64 16.11
CA GLU A 177 10.64 7.97 16.56
C GLU A 177 9.13 8.16 16.47
N GLU A 178 8.46 8.25 17.61
CA GLU A 178 7.00 8.34 17.68
C GLU A 178 6.54 9.80 17.66
N VAL A 179 5.67 10.12 16.71
CA VAL A 179 4.95 11.41 16.69
C VAL A 179 3.89 11.39 17.79
N VAL A 180 4.09 12.22 18.79
CA VAL A 180 3.20 12.31 19.95
C VAL A 180 2.22 13.46 19.87
N ASP A 181 2.57 14.52 19.11
CA ASP A 181 1.72 15.70 18.92
C ASP A 181 2.08 16.42 17.61
N LEU A 182 1.12 17.10 17.02
CA LEU A 182 1.30 17.94 15.84
C LEU A 182 0.22 19.03 15.83
N GLY A 183 0.53 20.15 15.19
CA GLY A 183 -0.42 21.25 15.08
C GLY A 183 0.17 22.46 14.39
N PRO A 184 -0.64 23.52 14.21
CA PRO A 184 -0.19 24.77 13.61
C PRO A 184 0.83 25.49 14.49
N GLU A 185 1.84 26.10 13.87
CA GLU A 185 2.79 27.00 14.51
C GLU A 185 3.21 28.08 13.53
N GLY A 186 2.86 29.35 13.84
CA GLY A 186 3.09 30.47 12.92
C GLY A 186 2.37 30.27 11.58
N SER A 187 3.11 30.32 10.47
CA SER A 187 2.61 30.08 9.11
C SER A 187 2.71 28.60 8.68
N GLY A 188 3.33 27.75 9.48
CA GLY A 188 3.56 26.35 9.23
C GLY A 188 2.95 25.44 10.29
N SER A 189 3.64 24.35 10.55
CA SER A 189 3.25 23.33 11.51
C SER A 189 4.45 22.90 12.36
N VAL A 190 4.16 22.40 13.55
CA VAL A 190 5.14 21.76 14.42
C VAL A 190 4.79 20.29 14.58
N VAL A 191 5.80 19.44 14.55
CA VAL A 191 5.70 17.99 14.82
C VAL A 191 6.55 17.69 16.04
N ARG A 192 5.90 17.19 17.12
CA ARG A 192 6.56 16.80 18.36
C ARG A 192 6.66 15.30 18.40
N THR A 193 7.85 14.82 18.70
CA THR A 193 8.16 13.39 18.72
C THR A 193 8.82 12.98 20.03
N THR A 194 8.94 11.67 20.23
CA THR A 194 9.73 11.09 21.30
C THR A 194 10.59 9.94 20.77
N VAL A 195 11.82 9.88 21.24
CA VAL A 195 12.79 8.81 20.97
C VAL A 195 13.39 8.37 22.30
N ALA A 196 13.15 7.13 22.71
CA ALA A 196 13.64 6.59 23.99
C ALA A 196 13.30 7.47 25.21
N GLY A 197 12.16 8.18 25.17
CA GLY A 197 11.71 9.09 26.22
C GLY A 197 12.21 10.54 26.09
N GLU A 198 13.11 10.83 25.16
CA GLU A 198 13.57 12.18 24.86
C GLU A 198 12.65 12.86 23.85
N ALA A 199 12.23 14.09 24.15
CA ALA A 199 11.39 14.87 23.28
C ALA A 199 12.21 15.55 22.16
N ARG A 200 11.67 15.55 20.94
CA ARG A 200 12.19 16.30 19.79
C ARG A 200 11.10 17.13 19.15
N THR A 201 11.50 18.16 18.41
CA THR A 201 10.57 19.06 17.74
C THR A 201 11.09 19.42 16.35
N TYR A 202 10.21 19.32 15.36
CA TYR A 202 10.48 19.67 13.97
C TYR A 202 9.49 20.72 13.49
N ALA A 203 10.01 21.75 12.82
CA ALA A 203 9.19 22.70 12.09
C ALA A 203 8.93 22.20 10.66
N ALA A 204 7.74 22.42 10.12
CA ALA A 204 7.37 22.02 8.76
C ALA A 204 6.43 23.06 8.11
N ASP A 205 6.59 23.30 6.80
CA ASP A 205 5.58 24.06 6.07
C ASP A 205 4.29 23.24 5.93
N LYS A 206 4.43 21.94 5.71
CA LYS A 206 3.30 21.00 5.54
C LYS A 206 3.57 19.67 6.27
N VAL A 207 2.51 19.10 6.81
CA VAL A 207 2.54 17.75 7.40
C VAL A 207 1.55 16.85 6.67
N VAL A 208 2.00 15.66 6.29
CA VAL A 208 1.16 14.61 5.67
C VAL A 208 1.10 13.41 6.58
N VAL A 209 -0.07 13.09 7.10
CA VAL A 209 -0.26 11.98 8.04
C VAL A 209 -0.64 10.73 7.29
N CYS A 210 0.27 9.74 7.29
CA CYS A 210 0.12 8.41 6.69
C CYS A 210 0.19 7.30 7.77
N ALA A 211 -0.41 7.54 8.94
CA ALA A 211 -0.20 6.77 10.16
C ALA A 211 -1.04 5.46 10.26
N GLY A 212 -1.63 4.99 9.15
CA GLY A 212 -2.36 3.72 9.10
C GLY A 212 -3.43 3.62 10.18
N LEU A 213 -3.35 2.60 11.04
CA LEU A 213 -4.31 2.39 12.15
C LEU A 213 -4.30 3.48 13.22
N GLN A 214 -3.34 4.41 13.20
CA GLN A 214 -3.26 5.52 14.14
C GLN A 214 -3.70 6.86 13.52
N ALA A 215 -4.14 6.87 12.26
CA ALA A 215 -4.43 8.09 11.51
C ALA A 215 -5.54 8.94 12.18
N ASP A 216 -6.62 8.31 12.66
CA ASP A 216 -7.71 8.99 13.35
C ASP A 216 -7.27 9.59 14.70
N ARG A 217 -6.32 8.95 15.39
CA ARG A 217 -5.80 9.44 16.67
C ARG A 217 -4.95 10.70 16.48
N LEU A 218 -4.08 10.69 15.45
CA LEU A 218 -3.27 11.87 15.12
C LEU A 218 -4.13 13.02 14.58
N ALA A 219 -5.15 12.74 13.77
CA ALA A 219 -6.07 13.75 13.31
C ALA A 219 -6.82 14.45 14.45
N ARG A 220 -7.23 13.70 15.50
CA ARG A 220 -7.82 14.29 16.70
C ARG A 220 -6.85 15.16 17.49
N LYS A 221 -5.57 14.80 17.53
CA LYS A 221 -4.53 15.62 18.17
C LYS A 221 -4.32 16.94 17.43
N ASP A 222 -4.46 16.94 16.10
CA ASP A 222 -4.45 18.14 15.27
C ASP A 222 -5.76 18.96 15.35
N GLY A 223 -6.65 18.64 16.28
CA GLY A 223 -7.89 19.35 16.51
C GLY A 223 -9.04 18.97 15.56
N VAL A 224 -8.87 17.98 14.69
CA VAL A 224 -9.92 17.55 13.75
C VAL A 224 -11.00 16.77 14.49
N THR A 225 -12.25 17.23 14.40
CA THR A 225 -13.41 16.49 14.91
C THR A 225 -13.81 15.41 13.92
N LEU A 226 -13.58 14.14 14.28
CA LEU A 226 -13.93 12.98 13.47
C LEU A 226 -15.14 12.25 14.05
N LYS A 227 -16.11 11.92 13.19
CA LYS A 227 -17.21 10.98 13.49
C LYS A 227 -16.74 9.54 13.29
N GLU A 228 -15.81 9.32 12.39
CA GLU A 228 -15.23 8.04 12.04
C GLU A 228 -14.08 7.68 12.99
N ARG A 229 -13.83 6.40 13.09
CA ARG A 229 -12.65 5.83 13.73
C ARG A 229 -12.08 4.67 12.92
N VAL A 230 -10.80 4.47 12.98
CA VAL A 230 -10.15 3.30 12.39
C VAL A 230 -10.30 2.11 13.31
N VAL A 231 -10.83 1.00 12.79
CA VAL A 231 -11.00 -0.27 13.51
C VAL A 231 -10.11 -1.31 12.82
N GLY A 232 -9.24 -1.93 13.60
CA GLY A 232 -8.37 -3.01 13.11
C GLY A 232 -9.16 -4.32 12.99
N PHE A 233 -8.98 -5.02 11.85
CA PHE A 233 -9.40 -6.39 11.67
C PHE A 233 -8.16 -7.26 11.54
N ARG A 234 -8.16 -8.42 12.20
CA ARG A 234 -7.09 -9.40 12.08
C ARG A 234 -7.40 -10.32 10.89
N GLY A 235 -6.44 -10.49 9.99
CA GLY A 235 -6.42 -11.55 9.00
C GLY A 235 -5.42 -12.63 9.43
N ASP A 236 -5.84 -13.88 9.42
CA ASP A 236 -4.94 -15.02 9.64
C ASP A 236 -4.60 -15.63 8.27
N TYR A 237 -3.32 -15.86 8.03
CA TYR A 237 -2.82 -16.44 6.79
C TYR A 237 -2.21 -17.81 7.09
N TYR A 238 -2.43 -18.75 6.18
CA TYR A 238 -1.80 -20.06 6.20
C TYR A 238 -0.78 -20.12 5.04
N GLU A 239 0.38 -20.63 5.32
CA GLU A 239 1.38 -20.92 4.30
C GLU A 239 1.37 -22.43 4.02
N LEU A 240 1.41 -22.79 2.74
CA LEU A 240 1.56 -24.18 2.36
C LEU A 240 2.96 -24.65 2.72
N GLU A 241 3.06 -25.87 3.27
CA GLU A 241 4.35 -26.52 3.45
C GLU A 241 5.09 -26.67 2.12
N ASP A 242 6.41 -26.68 2.13
CA ASP A 242 7.24 -26.64 0.94
C ASP A 242 6.89 -27.74 -0.06
N HIS A 243 6.58 -28.95 0.42
CA HIS A 243 6.19 -30.05 -0.41
C HIS A 243 4.81 -29.87 -1.10
N ALA A 244 4.00 -28.93 -0.64
CA ALA A 244 2.65 -28.65 -1.16
C ALA A 244 2.58 -27.36 -2.01
N LYS A 245 3.61 -26.54 -2.04
CA LYS A 245 3.64 -25.25 -2.75
C LYS A 245 3.34 -25.38 -4.26
N HIS A 246 3.70 -26.53 -4.85
CA HIS A 246 3.42 -26.82 -6.26
C HIS A 246 1.93 -26.92 -6.62
N LYS A 247 1.05 -27.02 -5.61
CA LYS A 247 -0.41 -27.14 -5.80
C LYS A 247 -1.09 -25.83 -6.18
N VAL A 248 -0.44 -24.71 -5.97
CA VAL A 248 -0.96 -23.38 -6.31
C VAL A 248 0.05 -22.69 -7.21
N LYS A 249 -0.38 -22.26 -8.39
CA LYS A 249 0.49 -21.58 -9.38
C LYS A 249 0.20 -20.08 -9.47
N ASN A 250 -1.06 -19.70 -9.24
CA ASN A 250 -1.55 -18.33 -9.34
C ASN A 250 -2.19 -17.90 -7.99
N LEU A 251 -2.74 -16.70 -7.95
CA LEU A 251 -3.48 -16.19 -6.79
C LEU A 251 -4.96 -16.60 -6.82
#